data_f95543aefacb302a4e69f7f079e9e02c
#
_entry.id   f95543aefacb302a4e69f7f079e9e02c
#
_cell.length_a   1.000
_cell.length_b   1.000
_cell.length_c   1.000
_cell.angle_alpha   90.00
_cell.angle_beta   90.00
_cell.angle_gamma   90.00
#
_symmetry.space_group_name_H-M   'P 1'
#
loop_
_entity.id
_entity.type
_entity.pdbx_description
1 polymer ?
#
loop_
_entity_poly.entity_id
_entity_poly.type
_entity_poly.pdbx_seq_one_letter_code
_entity_poly.pdbx_strand_id
1 'polypeptide(L)'
;MAWYEIFIVSVGLSLDVFTYALYKGAMLSRLDKKQILKMILLFTGWQSGAMLLGSLISELPYIAMNYQRTERLFRAASAVIFFLIGIWLIVRALHMRDPLERREDAFAWRQLCIWAMLTSVDSFLTGIGMGFLDTRVTAQIIQLAIMAALAVIVGILSLIHISEPTRPRLIS
;
A
#
# COMPACT_ATOMS: atom_id res chain seq x y z
N MET A 1 10.93 20.16 -5.43
CA MET A 1 10.02 19.81 -4.31
C MET A 1 10.72 19.97 -2.98
N ALA A 2 10.03 20.52 -1.98
CA ALA A 2 10.52 20.56 -0.62
C ALA A 2 10.43 19.16 0.02
N TRP A 3 11.30 18.84 0.95
CA TRP A 3 11.35 17.51 1.56
C TRP A 3 10.06 17.13 2.30
N TYR A 4 9.32 18.11 2.83
CA TYR A 4 8.02 17.87 3.49
C TYR A 4 6.91 17.45 2.52
N GLU A 5 6.96 17.90 1.26
CA GLU A 5 6.02 17.47 0.22
C GLU A 5 6.23 15.99 -0.11
N ILE A 6 7.49 15.56 -0.22
CA ILE A 6 7.86 14.15 -0.40
C ILE A 6 7.36 13.32 0.77
N PHE A 7 7.52 13.83 2.01
CA PHE A 7 7.04 13.16 3.21
C PHE A 7 5.53 12.97 3.20
N ILE A 8 4.75 14.02 2.92
CA ILE A 8 3.28 13.96 2.87
C ILE A 8 2.81 12.95 1.83
N VAL A 9 3.40 12.96 0.64
CA VAL A 9 3.09 12.00 -0.42
C VAL A 9 3.41 10.58 0.03
N SER A 10 4.58 10.34 0.62
CA SER A 10 4.97 9.01 1.10
C SER A 10 4.06 8.49 2.21
N VAL A 11 3.61 9.37 3.12
CA VAL A 11 2.60 9.03 4.14
C VAL A 11 1.29 8.63 3.47
N GLY A 12 0.80 9.44 2.51
CA GLY A 12 -0.43 9.15 1.77
C GLY A 12 -0.39 7.78 1.09
N LEU A 13 0.69 7.49 0.36
CA LEU A 13 0.90 6.22 -0.34
C LEU A 13 1.03 5.01 0.62
N SER A 14 1.49 5.24 1.85
CA SER A 14 1.63 4.16 2.84
C SER A 14 0.33 3.81 3.57
N LEU A 15 -0.73 4.65 3.47
CA LEU A 15 -2.00 4.42 4.16
C LEU A 15 -2.71 3.16 3.67
N ASP A 16 -2.61 2.83 2.40
CA ASP A 16 -3.21 1.61 1.84
C ASP A 16 -2.56 0.37 2.42
N VAL A 17 -1.23 0.38 2.53
CA VAL A 17 -0.47 -0.70 3.18
C VAL A 17 -0.80 -0.78 4.65
N PHE A 18 -0.93 0.34 5.34
CA PHE A 18 -1.33 0.40 6.74
C PHE A 18 -2.71 -0.23 6.96
N THR A 19 -3.69 0.14 6.15
CA THR A 19 -5.05 -0.41 6.23
C THR A 19 -5.07 -1.93 6.00
N TYR A 20 -4.28 -2.41 5.02
CA TYR A 20 -4.15 -3.84 4.78
C TYR A 20 -3.43 -4.57 5.93
N ALA A 21 -2.38 -3.96 6.48
CA ALA A 21 -1.64 -4.50 7.62
C ALA A 21 -2.50 -4.57 8.89
N LEU A 22 -3.35 -3.56 9.13
CA LEU A 22 -4.38 -3.58 10.16
C LEU A 22 -5.32 -4.78 9.99
N TYR A 23 -5.90 -4.93 8.80
CA TYR A 23 -6.82 -6.03 8.51
C TYR A 23 -6.16 -7.40 8.76
N LYS A 24 -4.92 -7.59 8.31
CA LYS A 24 -4.20 -8.84 8.55
C LYS A 24 -3.78 -9.03 10.01
N GLY A 25 -3.41 -7.96 10.70
CA GLY A 25 -3.11 -7.98 12.13
C GLY A 25 -4.29 -8.46 12.97
N ALA A 26 -5.53 -8.07 12.58
CA ALA A 26 -6.75 -8.53 13.25
C ALA A 26 -7.00 -10.04 13.12
N MET A 27 -6.52 -10.66 12.04
CA MET A 27 -6.70 -12.10 11.78
C MET A 27 -5.62 -12.98 12.40
N LEU A 28 -4.54 -12.38 12.90
CA LEU A 28 -3.38 -13.09 13.42
C LEU A 28 -3.58 -13.41 14.91
N SER A 29 -3.69 -14.69 15.26
CA SER A 29 -3.67 -15.15 16.64
C SER A 29 -2.27 -15.23 17.26
N ARG A 30 -1.22 -15.27 16.45
CA ARG A 30 0.19 -15.29 16.88
C ARG A 30 1.06 -14.54 15.88
N LEU A 31 1.96 -13.70 16.39
CA LEU A 31 2.96 -12.98 15.60
C LEU A 31 4.15 -13.89 15.27
N ASP A 32 4.28 -14.23 14.01
CA ASP A 32 5.53 -14.78 13.49
C ASP A 32 6.36 -13.64 12.86
N LYS A 33 7.50 -13.32 13.47
CA LYS A 33 8.43 -12.28 12.99
C LYS A 33 8.83 -12.49 11.53
N LYS A 34 8.94 -13.75 11.09
CA LYS A 34 9.28 -14.07 9.69
C LYS A 34 8.16 -13.66 8.72
N GLN A 35 6.90 -13.80 9.14
CA GLN A 35 5.75 -13.40 8.31
C GLN A 35 5.66 -11.88 8.20
N ILE A 36 5.88 -11.16 9.30
CA ILE A 36 5.94 -9.68 9.29
C ILE A 36 7.05 -9.20 8.36
N LEU A 37 8.25 -9.78 8.48
CA LEU A 37 9.37 -9.42 7.61
C LEU A 37 9.07 -9.68 6.13
N LYS A 38 8.42 -10.81 5.80
CA LYS A 38 7.98 -11.09 4.42
C LYS A 38 6.99 -10.05 3.91
N MET A 39 6.03 -9.63 4.74
CA MET A 39 5.10 -8.56 4.38
C MET A 39 5.81 -7.24 4.13
N ILE A 40 6.71 -6.84 5.03
CA ILE A 40 7.49 -5.61 4.86
C ILE A 40 8.25 -5.65 3.54
N LEU A 41 9.02 -6.70 3.28
CA LEU A 41 9.80 -6.83 2.06
C LEU A 41 8.93 -6.83 0.80
N LEU A 42 7.80 -7.53 0.84
CA LEU A 42 6.89 -7.61 -0.29
C LEU A 42 6.27 -6.25 -0.61
N PHE A 43 5.63 -5.60 0.37
CA PHE A 43 4.94 -4.32 0.14
C PHE A 43 5.93 -3.20 -0.18
N THR A 44 7.01 -3.09 0.59
CA THR A 44 8.05 -2.08 0.34
C THR A 44 8.72 -2.28 -1.02
N GLY A 45 9.09 -3.51 -1.37
CA GLY A 45 9.71 -3.83 -2.65
C GLY A 45 8.76 -3.56 -3.83
N TRP A 46 7.49 -3.94 -3.70
CA TRP A 46 6.51 -3.74 -4.76
C TRP A 46 6.19 -2.27 -5.00
N GLN A 47 5.93 -1.49 -3.92
CA GLN A 47 5.68 -0.05 -4.03
C GLN A 47 6.89 0.73 -4.56
N SER A 48 8.09 0.44 -4.05
CA SER A 48 9.32 1.09 -4.52
C SER A 48 9.62 0.75 -5.97
N GLY A 49 9.42 -0.51 -6.36
CA GLY A 49 9.56 -0.97 -7.74
C GLY A 49 8.56 -0.31 -8.69
N ALA A 50 7.31 -0.22 -8.28
CA ALA A 50 6.25 0.45 -9.05
C ALA A 50 6.54 1.94 -9.26
N MET A 51 6.98 2.63 -8.20
CA MET A 51 7.37 4.05 -8.27
C MET A 51 8.57 4.25 -9.20
N LEU A 52 9.58 3.38 -9.11
CA LEU A 52 10.74 3.42 -10.02
C LEU A 52 10.33 3.19 -11.47
N LEU A 53 9.49 2.20 -11.75
CA LEU A 53 8.98 1.95 -13.10
C LEU A 53 8.18 3.14 -13.62
N GLY A 54 7.35 3.76 -12.79
CA GLY A 54 6.60 4.95 -13.14
C GLY A 54 7.53 6.12 -13.52
N SER A 55 8.57 6.36 -12.74
CA SER A 55 9.54 7.43 -13.05
C SER A 55 10.35 7.16 -14.32
N LEU A 56 10.74 5.91 -14.58
CA LEU A 56 11.44 5.55 -15.83
C LEU A 56 10.55 5.74 -17.07
N ILE A 57 9.26 5.47 -16.95
CA ILE A 57 8.31 5.71 -18.04
C ILE A 57 8.19 7.19 -18.37
N SER A 58 8.24 8.08 -17.38
CA SER A 58 8.17 9.52 -17.60
C SER A 58 9.38 10.09 -18.38
N GLU A 59 10.52 9.39 -18.33
CA GLU A 59 11.73 9.78 -19.06
C GLU A 59 11.70 9.39 -20.55
N LEU A 60 10.71 8.57 -20.98
CA LEU A 60 10.59 8.20 -22.39
C LEU A 60 10.33 9.43 -23.26
N PRO A 61 11.10 9.64 -24.37
CA PRO A 61 11.04 10.84 -25.18
C PRO A 61 9.65 11.17 -25.71
N TYR A 62 8.87 10.15 -26.09
CA TYR A 62 7.51 10.31 -26.57
C TYR A 62 6.56 10.87 -25.51
N ILE A 63 6.71 10.44 -24.27
CA ILE A 63 5.90 10.85 -23.14
C ILE A 63 6.29 12.26 -22.68
N ALA A 64 7.60 12.54 -22.60
CA ALA A 64 8.13 13.83 -22.24
C ALA A 64 7.70 14.94 -23.24
N MET A 65 7.70 14.67 -24.54
CA MET A 65 7.27 15.62 -25.56
C MET A 65 5.76 15.94 -25.54
N ASN A 66 4.93 15.01 -25.07
CA ASN A 66 3.48 15.16 -25.00
C ASN A 66 2.96 15.31 -23.56
N TYR A 67 3.76 15.90 -22.68
CA TYR A 67 3.52 15.97 -21.24
C TYR A 67 2.08 16.29 -20.84
N GLN A 68 1.51 17.42 -21.33
CA GLN A 68 0.17 17.87 -20.94
C GLN A 68 -0.96 16.91 -21.36
N ARG A 69 -0.81 16.25 -22.49
CA ARG A 69 -1.80 15.27 -22.98
C ARG A 69 -1.68 13.96 -22.21
N THR A 70 -0.46 13.53 -21.99
CA THR A 70 -0.14 12.30 -21.28
C THR A 70 -0.53 12.39 -19.81
N GLU A 71 -0.24 13.50 -19.13
CA GLU A 71 -0.66 13.76 -17.75
C GLU A 71 -2.18 13.67 -17.57
N ARG A 72 -2.95 14.31 -18.48
CA ARG A 72 -4.41 14.23 -18.43
C ARG A 72 -4.95 12.82 -18.62
N LEU A 73 -4.37 12.06 -19.54
CA LEU A 73 -4.75 10.66 -19.77
C LEU A 73 -4.45 9.77 -18.55
N PHE A 74 -3.26 9.91 -17.96
CA PHE A 74 -2.91 9.13 -16.76
C PHE A 74 -3.76 9.53 -15.56
N ARG A 75 -4.06 10.81 -15.36
CA ARG A 75 -4.95 11.28 -14.30
C ARG A 75 -6.38 10.74 -14.48
N ALA A 76 -6.91 10.75 -15.69
CA ALA A 76 -8.21 10.18 -15.99
C ALA A 76 -8.22 8.65 -15.79
N ALA A 77 -7.18 7.95 -16.27
CA ALA A 77 -7.05 6.51 -16.08
C ALA A 77 -6.98 6.14 -14.60
N SER A 78 -6.21 6.88 -13.79
CA SER A 78 -6.15 6.68 -12.34
C SER A 78 -7.53 6.82 -11.69
N ALA A 79 -8.24 7.91 -12.01
CA ALA A 79 -9.57 8.15 -11.45
C ALA A 79 -10.53 7.01 -11.79
N VAL A 80 -10.51 6.50 -13.03
CA VAL A 80 -11.33 5.36 -13.45
C VAL A 80 -10.93 4.08 -12.70
N ILE A 81 -9.63 3.80 -12.57
CA ILE A 81 -9.13 2.61 -11.83
C ILE A 81 -9.58 2.66 -10.37
N PHE A 82 -9.36 3.79 -9.68
CA PHE A 82 -9.78 3.93 -8.28
C PHE A 82 -11.28 3.83 -8.12
N PHE A 83 -12.06 4.39 -9.05
CA PHE A 83 -13.51 4.28 -9.04
C PHE A 83 -13.98 2.83 -9.19
N LEU A 84 -13.40 2.08 -10.13
CA LEU A 84 -13.71 0.67 -10.34
C LEU A 84 -13.31 -0.19 -9.14
N ILE A 85 -12.14 0.06 -8.54
CA ILE A 85 -11.71 -0.62 -7.31
C ILE A 85 -12.67 -0.30 -6.16
N GLY A 86 -13.06 0.96 -5.99
CA GLY A 86 -14.03 1.38 -4.99
C GLY A 86 -15.38 0.66 -5.13
N ILE A 87 -15.93 0.62 -6.34
CA ILE A 87 -17.17 -0.12 -6.62
C ILE A 87 -17.00 -1.60 -6.32
N TRP A 88 -15.90 -2.21 -6.77
CA TRP A 88 -15.64 -3.62 -6.52
C TRP A 88 -15.57 -3.94 -5.02
N LEU A 89 -14.89 -3.09 -4.22
CA LEU A 89 -14.83 -3.24 -2.76
C LEU A 89 -16.21 -3.10 -2.10
N ILE A 90 -17.03 -2.14 -2.53
CA ILE A 90 -18.39 -1.95 -2.02
C ILE A 90 -19.26 -3.18 -2.34
N VAL A 91 -19.25 -3.62 -3.60
CA VAL A 91 -20.01 -4.81 -4.02
C VAL A 91 -19.57 -6.04 -3.25
N ARG A 92 -18.26 -6.21 -3.06
CA ARG A 92 -17.70 -7.31 -2.26
C ARG A 92 -18.14 -7.23 -0.81
N ALA A 93 -18.11 -6.04 -0.19
CA ALA A 93 -18.53 -5.84 1.21
C ALA A 93 -20.02 -6.14 1.39
N LEU A 94 -20.87 -5.76 0.43
CA LEU A 94 -22.30 -6.04 0.48
C LEU A 94 -22.64 -7.53 0.29
N HIS A 95 -21.80 -8.29 -0.44
CA HIS A 95 -21.99 -9.72 -0.66
C HIS A 95 -21.38 -10.62 0.42
N MET A 96 -20.49 -10.07 1.27
CA MET A 96 -19.95 -10.81 2.41
C MET A 96 -20.96 -10.85 3.54
N ARG A 97 -21.77 -11.90 3.60
CA ARG A 97 -22.76 -12.11 4.69
C ARG A 97 -22.16 -12.57 6.01
N ASP A 98 -20.95 -13.13 6.04
CA ASP A 98 -20.29 -13.56 7.28
C ASP A 98 -18.76 -13.44 7.20
N PRO A 99 -18.17 -12.36 7.75
CA PRO A 99 -16.72 -12.20 7.78
C PRO A 99 -16.02 -13.08 8.82
N LEU A 100 -16.76 -13.76 9.72
CA LEU A 100 -16.20 -14.43 10.89
C LEU A 100 -15.84 -15.92 10.70
N GLU A 101 -16.28 -16.59 9.63
CA GLU A 101 -16.07 -18.05 9.50
C GLU A 101 -15.00 -18.47 8.46
N ARG A 102 -14.52 -17.62 7.61
CA ARG A 102 -13.38 -17.98 6.77
C ARG A 102 -12.07 -17.72 7.54
N ARG A 103 -11.59 -18.75 8.23
CA ARG A 103 -10.16 -18.97 8.46
C ARG A 103 -9.48 -19.19 7.10
N GLU A 104 -9.49 -18.17 6.24
CA GLU A 104 -8.54 -18.11 5.14
C GLU A 104 -7.16 -18.05 5.77
N ASP A 105 -6.24 -18.89 5.31
CA ASP A 105 -4.86 -18.83 5.74
C ASP A 105 -4.39 -17.39 5.65
N ALA A 106 -4.21 -16.73 6.80
CA ALA A 106 -3.97 -15.29 6.93
C ALA A 106 -2.77 -14.83 6.08
N PHE A 107 -1.94 -15.78 5.62
CA PHE A 107 -0.74 -15.60 4.83
C PHE A 107 -0.73 -16.38 3.50
N ALA A 108 -1.89 -16.55 2.84
CA ALA A 108 -1.88 -17.07 1.49
C ALA A 108 -1.01 -16.14 0.60
N TRP A 109 0.18 -16.60 0.22
CA TRP A 109 1.17 -15.83 -0.54
C TRP A 109 0.59 -15.15 -1.78
N ARG A 110 -0.31 -15.87 -2.47
CA ARG A 110 -1.00 -15.35 -3.65
C ARG A 110 -1.85 -14.11 -3.33
N GLN A 111 -2.55 -14.13 -2.20
CA GLN A 111 -3.37 -12.98 -1.79
C GLN A 111 -2.49 -11.79 -1.41
N LEU A 112 -1.38 -12.02 -0.69
CA LEU A 112 -0.42 -10.97 -0.35
C LEU A 112 0.15 -10.29 -1.60
N CYS A 113 0.53 -11.07 -2.61
CA CYS A 113 1.03 -10.53 -3.88
C CYS A 113 -0.02 -9.70 -4.63
N ILE A 114 -1.27 -10.18 -4.68
CA ILE A 114 -2.38 -9.45 -5.33
C ILE A 114 -2.61 -8.11 -4.63
N TRP A 115 -2.65 -8.11 -3.29
CA TRP A 115 -2.84 -6.87 -2.54
C TRP A 115 -1.64 -5.92 -2.66
N ALA A 116 -0.41 -6.44 -2.62
CA ALA A 116 0.78 -5.63 -2.85
C ALA A 116 0.78 -4.99 -4.24
N MET A 117 0.36 -5.72 -5.27
CA MET A 117 0.21 -5.20 -6.63
C MET A 117 -0.89 -4.13 -6.69
N LEU A 118 -2.03 -4.36 -6.05
CA LEU A 118 -3.16 -3.43 -6.06
C LEU A 118 -2.81 -2.10 -5.37
N THR A 119 -2.14 -2.17 -4.21
CA THR A 119 -1.71 -0.98 -3.46
C THR A 119 -0.53 -0.25 -4.08
N SER A 120 0.14 -0.82 -5.07
CA SER A 120 1.26 -0.17 -5.77
C SER A 120 0.87 0.63 -6.99
N VAL A 121 -0.40 0.56 -7.42
CA VAL A 121 -0.88 1.31 -8.61
C VAL A 121 -0.76 2.82 -8.41
N ASP A 122 -1.09 3.30 -7.23
CA ASP A 122 -0.95 4.71 -6.84
C ASP A 122 0.52 5.16 -6.79
N SER A 123 1.42 4.30 -6.27
CA SER A 123 2.86 4.53 -6.26
C SER A 123 3.44 4.60 -7.68
N PHE A 124 2.95 3.76 -8.58
CA PHE A 124 3.32 3.79 -10.01
C PHE A 124 2.91 5.11 -10.66
N LEU A 125 1.66 5.54 -10.46
CA LEU A 125 1.14 6.78 -11.02
C LEU A 125 1.83 8.01 -10.43
N THR A 126 2.12 7.97 -9.12
CA THR A 126 2.90 9.02 -8.45
C THR A 126 4.32 9.06 -9.01
N GLY A 127 4.94 7.91 -9.27
CA GLY A 127 6.25 7.82 -9.91
C GLY A 127 6.30 8.50 -11.27
N ILE A 128 5.27 8.31 -12.12
CA ILE A 128 5.13 9.02 -13.39
C ILE A 128 5.04 10.54 -13.17
N GLY A 129 4.17 10.98 -12.26
CA GLY A 129 3.98 12.39 -11.96
C GLY A 129 5.25 13.07 -11.43
N MET A 130 5.98 12.37 -10.55
CA MET A 130 7.21 12.88 -9.94
C MET A 130 8.40 12.88 -10.91
N GLY A 131 8.45 11.92 -11.82
CA GLY A 131 9.48 11.90 -12.88
C GLY A 131 9.37 13.12 -13.80
N PHE A 132 8.15 13.59 -14.07
CA PHE A 132 7.96 14.84 -14.85
C PHE A 132 8.38 16.11 -14.10
N LEU A 133 8.44 16.08 -12.78
CA LEU A 133 8.83 17.25 -11.97
C LEU A 133 10.35 17.36 -11.77
N ASP A 134 11.13 16.50 -12.43
CA ASP A 134 12.60 16.41 -12.28
C ASP A 134 13.05 16.38 -10.81
N THR A 135 12.31 15.62 -10.03
CA THR A 135 12.56 15.49 -8.59
C THR A 135 13.56 14.36 -8.32
N ARG A 136 14.21 14.41 -7.15
CA ARG A 136 15.15 13.36 -6.71
C ARG A 136 14.39 12.06 -6.40
N VAL A 137 14.07 11.29 -7.43
CA VAL A 137 13.30 10.03 -7.35
C VAL A 137 13.90 9.05 -6.32
N THR A 138 15.23 9.01 -6.22
CA THR A 138 15.92 8.16 -5.23
C THR A 138 15.55 8.49 -3.78
N ALA A 139 15.46 9.77 -3.43
CA ALA A 139 15.07 10.21 -2.09
C ALA A 139 13.60 9.84 -1.80
N GLN A 140 12.74 9.94 -2.79
CA GLN A 140 11.33 9.58 -2.68
C GLN A 140 11.15 8.07 -2.49
N ILE A 141 11.87 7.24 -3.25
CA ILE A 141 11.83 5.79 -3.13
C ILE A 141 12.29 5.36 -1.73
N ILE A 142 13.39 5.92 -1.22
CA ILE A 142 13.89 5.61 0.12
C ILE A 142 12.85 6.00 1.18
N GLN A 143 12.28 7.19 1.07
CA GLN A 143 11.29 7.67 2.04
C GLN A 143 10.01 6.85 1.98
N LEU A 144 9.51 6.51 0.78
CA LEU A 144 8.36 5.63 0.60
C LEU A 144 8.63 4.24 1.19
N ALA A 145 9.82 3.68 0.98
CA ALA A 145 10.20 2.39 1.54
C ALA A 145 10.17 2.40 3.07
N ILE A 146 10.70 3.45 3.69
CA ILE A 146 10.67 3.62 5.16
C ILE A 146 9.22 3.74 5.64
N MET A 147 8.40 4.57 5.00
CA MET A 147 7.01 4.78 5.41
C MET A 147 6.15 3.53 5.21
N ALA A 148 6.33 2.80 4.12
CA ALA A 148 5.64 1.52 3.90
C ALA A 148 6.03 0.46 4.93
N ALA A 149 7.31 0.36 5.28
CA ALA A 149 7.77 -0.55 6.33
C ALA A 149 7.16 -0.18 7.70
N LEU A 150 7.16 1.10 8.06
CA LEU A 150 6.53 1.59 9.28
C LEU A 150 5.03 1.32 9.28
N ALA A 151 4.35 1.53 8.16
CA ALA A 151 2.91 1.27 8.01
C ALA A 151 2.57 -0.21 8.28
N VAL A 152 3.36 -1.15 7.76
CA VAL A 152 3.18 -2.59 8.06
C VAL A 152 3.37 -2.86 9.55
N ILE A 153 4.45 -2.36 10.15
CA ILE A 153 4.76 -2.61 11.56
C ILE A 153 3.67 -2.03 12.46
N VAL A 154 3.34 -0.75 12.28
CA VAL A 154 2.35 -0.05 13.11
C VAL A 154 0.95 -0.65 12.89
N GLY A 155 0.59 -0.99 11.64
CA GLY A 155 -0.69 -1.61 11.32
C GLY A 155 -0.88 -2.95 12.03
N ILE A 156 0.12 -3.82 12.00
CA ILE A 156 0.04 -5.12 12.69
C ILE A 156 0.05 -4.95 14.20
N LEU A 157 0.93 -4.10 14.75
CA LEU A 157 1.07 -3.93 16.20
C LEU A 157 -0.13 -3.22 16.82
N SER A 158 -0.76 -2.27 16.11
CA SER A 158 -1.91 -1.51 16.61
C SER A 158 -3.07 -2.41 17.05
N LEU A 159 -3.36 -3.46 16.30
CA LEU A 159 -4.49 -4.36 16.62
C LEU A 159 -4.17 -5.40 17.68
N ILE A 160 -2.90 -5.76 17.85
CA ILE A 160 -2.51 -6.69 18.91
C ILE A 160 -2.73 -6.04 20.28
N HIS A 161 -2.46 -4.76 20.39
CA HIS A 161 -2.69 -4.01 21.64
C HIS A 161 -4.17 -3.86 21.98
N ILE A 162 -5.04 -3.85 20.96
CA ILE A 162 -6.51 -3.76 21.13
C ILE A 162 -7.12 -5.13 21.41
N SER A 163 -6.52 -6.23 20.92
CA SER A 163 -7.05 -7.58 21.04
C SER A 163 -6.54 -8.35 22.25
N GLU A 164 -5.69 -7.77 23.12
CA GLU A 164 -5.46 -8.36 24.44
C GLU A 164 -6.71 -8.12 25.31
N PRO A 165 -7.64 -9.10 25.41
CA PRO A 165 -8.67 -8.99 26.42
C PRO A 165 -7.95 -9.05 27.76
N THR A 166 -8.19 -8.07 28.60
CA THR A 166 -7.94 -8.14 30.04
C THR A 166 -8.36 -9.54 30.50
N ARG A 167 -7.40 -10.46 30.65
CA ARG A 167 -7.67 -11.73 31.35
C ARG A 167 -8.18 -11.34 32.71
N PRO A 168 -9.44 -11.63 33.08
CA PRO A 168 -9.85 -11.50 34.46
C PRO A 168 -8.90 -12.40 35.25
N ARG A 169 -8.11 -11.82 36.15
CA ARG A 169 -7.41 -12.57 37.17
C ARG A 169 -8.51 -13.29 37.97
N LEU A 170 -8.66 -14.55 37.71
CA LEU A 170 -9.36 -15.44 38.64
C LEU A 170 -8.57 -15.39 39.95
N ILE A 171 -9.07 -14.55 40.86
CA ILE A 171 -8.66 -14.58 42.27
C ILE A 171 -9.31 -15.86 42.81
N SER A 172 -8.50 -16.87 43.01
CA SER A 172 -8.82 -18.04 43.84
C SER A 172 -8.46 -17.75 45.29
#